data_e191dc0b39ed3cabcbb60e98e90bd928
#
_entry.id   e191dc0b39ed3cabcbb60e98e90bd928
#
_cell.length_a   1.000
_cell.length_b   1.000
_cell.length_c   1.000
_cell.angle_alpha   90.00
_cell.angle_beta   90.00
_cell.angle_gamma   90.00
#
_symmetry.space_group_name_H-M   'P 1'
#
loop_
_entity.id
_entity.type
_entity.pdbx_description
1 polymer ?
#
loop_
_entity_poly.entity_id
_entity_poly.type
_entity_poly.pdbx_seq_one_letter_code
_entity_poly.pdbx_strand_id
1 'polypeptide(L)'
;VTTMESSAGEVAKPASPGLVAQIMRFVLIGGFCALVDSGLYWLLLQAGTWXHLAKAISFIAGTTTAYFLNRRFTFTGAQKGGAGQLGGFAALYTTTFFVNVGTNALMLATLPADFTWRVASAWIIAQGTATAINFVMLKWVVFREARD
;
A
#
# COMPACT_ATOMS: atom_id res chain seq x y z
N VAL A 1 -12.99 48.15 8.69
CA VAL A 1 -12.48 48.43 7.35
C VAL A 1 -11.23 47.61 7.07
N THR A 2 -10.50 47.32 8.10
CA THR A 2 -9.23 46.59 7.92
C THR A 2 -9.39 45.09 8.01
N THR A 3 -10.57 44.60 8.28
CA THR A 3 -10.77 43.16 8.50
C THR A 3 -10.98 42.36 7.22
N MET A 4 -11.11 43.02 6.10
CA MET A 4 -11.39 42.32 4.85
C MET A 4 -10.16 41.86 4.12
N GLU A 5 -8.98 42.31 4.54
CA GLU A 5 -7.77 42.00 3.81
C GLU A 5 -7.12 40.68 4.24
N SER A 6 -7.48 40.18 5.39
CA SER A 6 -6.79 39.01 5.93
C SER A 6 -7.23 37.69 5.34
N SER A 7 -8.40 37.66 4.68
CA SER A 7 -8.92 36.42 4.16
C SER A 7 -8.47 36.13 2.72
N ALA A 8 -7.89 37.11 2.07
CA ALA A 8 -7.56 36.97 0.65
C ALA A 8 -6.31 36.12 0.40
N GLY A 9 -5.49 35.92 1.41
CA GLY A 9 -4.26 35.17 1.24
C GLY A 9 -4.32 33.74 1.72
N GLU A 10 -5.44 33.31 2.24
CA GLU A 10 -5.54 31.97 2.82
C GLU A 10 -5.95 30.99 1.75
N VAL A 11 -4.99 30.17 1.31
CA VAL A 11 -5.28 29.14 0.33
C VAL A 11 -5.85 27.94 1.06
N ALA A 12 -7.06 27.54 0.67
CA ALA A 12 -7.70 26.39 1.29
C ALA A 12 -6.88 25.12 1.02
N LYS A 13 -6.76 24.28 2.03
CA LYS A 13 -6.10 23.00 1.84
C LYS A 13 -6.91 22.15 0.87
N PRO A 14 -6.26 21.46 -0.04
CA PRO A 14 -7.01 20.57 -0.94
C PRO A 14 -7.77 19.54 -0.13
N ALA A 15 -9.02 19.33 -0.49
CA ALA A 15 -9.83 18.33 0.18
C ALA A 15 -9.24 16.94 -0.10
N SER A 16 -9.32 16.06 0.90
CA SER A 16 -8.95 14.68 0.70
C SER A 16 -9.88 14.04 -0.32
N PRO A 17 -9.38 13.12 -1.16
CA PRO A 17 -10.28 12.39 -2.06
C PRO A 17 -11.34 11.64 -1.25
N GLY A 18 -12.50 11.45 -1.85
CA GLY A 18 -13.53 10.62 -1.25
C GLY A 18 -13.08 9.18 -1.13
N LEU A 19 -13.86 8.38 -0.41
CA LEU A 19 -13.47 7.00 -0.13
C LEU A 19 -13.27 6.19 -1.41
N VAL A 20 -14.20 6.30 -2.37
CA VAL A 20 -14.09 5.54 -3.61
C VAL A 20 -12.82 5.94 -4.36
N ALA A 21 -12.55 7.24 -4.44
CA ALA A 21 -11.35 7.70 -5.12
C ALA A 21 -10.10 7.22 -4.40
N GLN A 22 -10.10 7.20 -3.08
CA GLN A 22 -8.96 6.67 -2.33
C GLN A 22 -8.73 5.20 -2.61
N ILE A 23 -9.79 4.41 -2.66
CA ILE A 23 -9.67 2.99 -2.96
C ILE A 23 -9.09 2.80 -4.37
N MET A 24 -9.60 3.55 -5.34
CA MET A 24 -9.11 3.43 -6.71
C MET A 24 -7.65 3.83 -6.83
N ARG A 25 -7.28 4.93 -6.17
CA ARG A 25 -5.88 5.36 -6.20
C ARG A 25 -4.97 4.35 -5.51
N PHE A 26 -5.44 3.81 -4.39
CA PHE A 26 -4.67 2.80 -3.65
C PHE A 26 -4.42 1.56 -4.53
N VAL A 27 -5.46 1.08 -5.21
CA VAL A 27 -5.33 -0.10 -6.06
C VAL A 27 -4.41 0.19 -7.25
N LEU A 28 -4.56 1.34 -7.89
CA LEU A 28 -3.71 1.69 -9.03
C LEU A 28 -2.25 1.84 -8.62
N ILE A 29 -2.01 2.48 -7.47
CA ILE A 29 -0.65 2.62 -6.95
C ILE A 29 -0.09 1.25 -6.61
N GLY A 30 -0.91 0.38 -6.02
CA GLY A 30 -0.49 -0.98 -5.72
C GLY A 30 -0.06 -1.74 -6.97
N GLY A 31 -0.84 -1.61 -8.04
CA GLY A 31 -0.47 -2.23 -9.30
C GLY A 31 0.84 -1.69 -9.86
N PHE A 32 1.00 -0.37 -9.82
CA PHE A 32 2.24 0.25 -10.26
C PHE A 32 3.44 -0.24 -9.43
N CYS A 33 3.27 -0.31 -8.12
CA CYS A 33 4.35 -0.75 -7.24
C CYS A 33 4.69 -2.21 -7.46
N ALA A 34 3.68 -3.02 -7.78
CA ALA A 34 3.93 -4.42 -8.14
C ALA A 34 4.77 -4.51 -9.41
N LEU A 35 4.51 -3.61 -10.36
CA LEU A 35 5.34 -3.58 -11.58
C LEU A 35 6.77 -3.13 -11.26
N VAL A 36 6.93 -2.16 -10.36
CA VAL A 36 8.27 -1.74 -9.93
C VAL A 36 9.00 -2.92 -9.27
N ASP A 37 8.32 -3.61 -8.36
CA ASP A 37 8.91 -4.77 -7.69
C ASP A 37 9.31 -5.85 -8.71
N SER A 38 8.35 -6.26 -9.54
CA SER A 38 8.58 -7.34 -10.49
C SER A 38 9.64 -6.98 -11.51
N GLY A 39 9.58 -5.76 -12.02
CA GLY A 39 10.54 -5.30 -13.03
C GLY A 39 11.94 -5.23 -12.47
N LEU A 40 12.09 -4.66 -11.28
CA LEU A 40 13.42 -4.58 -10.67
C LEU A 40 13.94 -5.96 -10.31
N TYR A 41 13.07 -6.83 -9.80
CA TYR A 41 13.45 -8.19 -9.49
C TYR A 41 14.01 -8.87 -10.74
N TRP A 42 13.28 -8.75 -11.86
CA TRP A 42 13.72 -9.35 -13.11
C TRP A 42 15.07 -8.79 -13.56
N LEU A 43 15.22 -7.46 -13.49
CA LEU A 43 16.49 -6.83 -13.90
C LEU A 43 17.66 -7.30 -13.05
N LEU A 44 17.43 -7.40 -11.73
CA LEU A 44 18.51 -7.86 -10.84
C LEU A 44 18.88 -9.31 -11.11
N LEU A 45 17.90 -10.15 -11.42
CA LEU A 45 18.21 -11.53 -11.79
C LEU A 45 19.02 -11.58 -13.08
N GLN A 46 18.68 -10.73 -14.06
CA GLN A 46 19.45 -10.67 -15.30
C GLN A 46 20.89 -10.21 -15.06
N ALA A 47 21.08 -9.38 -14.03
CA ALA A 47 22.42 -8.91 -13.67
C ALA A 47 23.21 -9.93 -12.85
N GLY A 48 22.63 -11.08 -12.56
CA GLY A 48 23.33 -12.11 -11.80
C GLY A 48 23.17 -12.04 -10.30
N THR A 49 22.27 -11.21 -9.80
CA THR A 49 22.06 -11.07 -8.37
C THR A 49 21.38 -12.33 -7.81
N TRP A 50 21.80 -12.74 -6.62
CA TRP A 50 21.22 -13.88 -5.92
C TRP A 50 19.72 -13.68 -5.68
N UNK A 51 18.91 -14.47 -5.87
CA UNK A 51 17.71 -14.41 -5.83
C UNK A 51 17.18 -13.84 -4.79
N HIS A 52 17.47 -14.41 -3.64
CA HIS A 52 16.88 -13.86 -2.44
C HIS A 52 17.25 -12.39 -2.20
N LEU A 53 18.45 -12.02 -2.53
CA LEU A 53 18.86 -10.62 -2.42
C LEU A 53 18.11 -9.76 -3.43
N ALA A 54 17.94 -10.27 -4.64
CA ALA A 54 17.17 -9.55 -5.66
C ALA A 54 15.73 -9.31 -5.19
N LYS A 55 15.12 -10.33 -4.58
CA LYS A 55 13.76 -10.19 -4.10
C LYS A 55 13.66 -9.19 -2.96
N ALA A 56 14.63 -9.23 -2.05
CA ALA A 56 14.63 -8.27 -0.94
C ALA A 56 14.75 -6.84 -1.45
N ILE A 57 15.66 -6.60 -2.38
CA ILE A 57 15.87 -5.26 -2.93
C ILE A 57 14.62 -4.78 -3.67
N SER A 58 14.06 -5.63 -4.52
CA SER A 58 12.88 -5.24 -5.30
C SER A 58 11.68 -5.00 -4.41
N PHE A 59 11.50 -5.84 -3.39
CA PHE A 59 10.39 -5.66 -2.45
C PHE A 59 10.52 -4.34 -1.70
N ILE A 60 11.73 -4.02 -1.23
CA ILE A 60 11.96 -2.76 -0.55
C ILE A 60 11.66 -1.57 -1.47
N ALA A 61 12.11 -1.67 -2.73
CA ALA A 61 11.86 -0.60 -3.69
C ALA A 61 10.37 -0.44 -3.96
N GLY A 62 9.65 -1.53 -4.17
CA GLY A 62 8.22 -1.47 -4.42
C GLY A 62 7.45 -0.92 -3.23
N THR A 63 7.80 -1.39 -2.04
CA THR A 63 7.12 -0.96 -0.82
C THR A 63 7.41 0.51 -0.50
N THR A 64 8.65 0.94 -0.69
CA THR A 64 9.00 2.35 -0.47
C THR A 64 8.25 3.24 -1.46
N THR A 65 8.15 2.82 -2.71
CA THR A 65 7.37 3.54 -3.71
C THR A 65 5.91 3.63 -3.27
N ALA A 66 5.36 2.53 -2.77
CA ALA A 66 3.97 2.51 -2.29
C ALA A 66 3.77 3.50 -1.14
N TYR A 67 4.73 3.58 -0.23
CA TYR A 67 4.63 4.50 0.89
C TYR A 67 4.49 5.94 0.38
N PHE A 68 5.42 6.37 -0.46
CA PHE A 68 5.43 7.76 -0.90
C PHE A 68 4.28 8.10 -1.83
N LEU A 69 3.92 7.19 -2.73
CA LEU A 69 2.82 7.47 -3.65
C LEU A 69 1.48 7.51 -2.93
N ASN A 70 1.25 6.60 -1.98
CA ASN A 70 0.00 6.63 -1.24
C ASN A 70 -0.10 7.85 -0.34
N ARG A 71 1.01 8.23 0.27
CA ARG A 71 1.02 9.42 1.10
C ARG A 71 0.71 10.66 0.28
N ARG A 72 1.25 10.73 -0.92
CA ARG A 72 1.07 11.91 -1.75
C ARG A 72 -0.27 11.96 -2.48
N PHE A 73 -0.76 10.82 -2.95
CA PHE A 73 -1.91 10.81 -3.85
C PHE A 73 -3.17 10.19 -3.27
N THR A 74 -3.05 9.23 -2.39
CA THR A 74 -4.21 8.55 -1.83
C THR A 74 -4.67 9.21 -0.54
N PHE A 75 -3.75 9.46 0.36
CA PHE A 75 -4.05 9.98 1.70
C PHE A 75 -3.46 11.37 1.85
N THR A 76 -3.97 12.28 1.02
CA THR A 76 -3.41 13.61 0.90
C THR A 76 -3.62 14.47 2.14
N GLY A 77 -4.62 14.13 2.97
CA GLY A 77 -4.85 14.84 4.21
C GLY A 77 -4.09 14.30 5.41
N ALA A 78 -3.15 13.38 5.18
CA ALA A 78 -2.43 12.74 6.27
C ALA A 78 -1.62 13.75 7.08
N GLN A 79 -1.50 13.48 8.37
CA GLN A 79 -0.63 14.26 9.24
C GLN A 79 0.81 14.14 8.75
N LYS A 80 1.58 15.18 8.97
CA LYS A 80 3.00 15.11 8.70
C LYS A 80 3.59 13.96 9.50
N GLY A 81 4.33 13.11 8.82
CA GLY A 81 4.93 11.96 9.46
C GLY A 81 6.43 12.06 9.47
N GLY A 82 7.02 11.32 10.33
CA GLY A 82 8.45 11.14 10.35
C GLY A 82 8.74 9.68 10.43
N ALA A 83 9.73 9.34 11.23
CA ALA A 83 10.14 7.95 11.38
C ALA A 83 9.01 7.07 11.90
N GLY A 84 8.14 7.62 12.77
CA GLY A 84 7.03 6.85 13.31
C GLY A 84 6.04 6.43 12.24
N GLN A 85 5.74 7.33 11.31
CA GLN A 85 4.80 7.02 10.23
C GLN A 85 5.39 5.96 9.29
N LEU A 86 6.66 6.11 8.94
CA LEU A 86 7.34 5.12 8.10
C LEU A 86 7.44 3.79 8.83
N GLY A 87 7.76 3.81 10.12
CA GLY A 87 7.82 2.60 10.92
C GLY A 87 6.49 1.89 11.00
N GLY A 88 5.40 2.64 11.16
CA GLY A 88 4.06 2.09 11.17
C GLY A 88 3.70 1.43 9.85
N PHE A 89 4.08 2.07 8.76
CA PHE A 89 3.87 1.50 7.43
C PHE A 89 4.64 0.19 7.29
N ALA A 90 5.91 0.19 7.69
CA ALA A 90 6.73 -1.02 7.57
C ALA A 90 6.17 -2.15 8.44
N ALA A 91 5.74 -1.84 9.65
CA ALA A 91 5.16 -2.85 10.54
C ALA A 91 3.86 -3.41 9.96
N LEU A 92 3.02 -2.54 9.40
CA LEU A 92 1.77 -2.96 8.80
C LEU A 92 2.03 -3.91 7.63
N TYR A 93 2.92 -3.52 6.73
CA TYR A 93 3.15 -4.34 5.54
C TYR A 93 3.85 -5.65 5.86
N THR A 94 4.71 -5.65 6.88
CA THR A 94 5.28 -6.90 7.36
C THR A 94 4.19 -7.82 7.90
N THR A 95 3.30 -7.28 8.70
CA THR A 95 2.20 -8.06 9.27
C THR A 95 1.29 -8.61 8.19
N THR A 96 0.90 -7.76 7.23
CA THR A 96 -0.02 -8.22 6.19
C THR A 96 0.65 -9.16 5.19
N PHE A 97 1.98 -9.09 5.06
CA PHE A 97 2.68 -10.11 4.31
C PHE A 97 2.40 -11.50 4.90
N PHE A 98 2.51 -11.63 6.22
CA PHE A 98 2.24 -12.91 6.85
C PHE A 98 0.76 -13.27 6.82
N VAL A 99 -0.13 -12.29 6.91
CA VAL A 99 -1.57 -12.53 6.73
C VAL A 99 -1.83 -13.07 5.33
N ASN A 100 -1.20 -12.49 4.32
CA ASN A 100 -1.36 -12.93 2.94
C ASN A 100 -0.89 -14.38 2.78
N VAL A 101 0.33 -14.66 3.25
CA VAL A 101 0.90 -16.01 3.14
C VAL A 101 0.05 -17.02 3.90
N GLY A 102 -0.35 -16.67 5.12
CA GLY A 102 -1.17 -17.58 5.94
C GLY A 102 -2.55 -17.82 5.36
N THR A 103 -3.19 -16.78 4.85
CA THR A 103 -4.50 -16.93 4.24
C THR A 103 -4.43 -17.79 2.98
N ASN A 104 -3.39 -17.57 2.18
CA ASN A 104 -3.20 -18.38 0.99
C ASN A 104 -3.03 -19.85 1.37
N ALA A 105 -2.19 -20.12 2.37
CA ALA A 105 -1.98 -21.49 2.83
C ALA A 105 -3.26 -22.11 3.36
N LEU A 106 -4.04 -21.34 4.14
CA LEU A 106 -5.29 -21.83 4.68
C LEU A 106 -6.28 -22.18 3.56
N MET A 107 -6.39 -21.30 2.57
CA MET A 107 -7.31 -21.54 1.48
C MET A 107 -6.88 -22.74 0.64
N LEU A 108 -5.58 -22.90 0.41
CA LEU A 108 -5.09 -24.07 -0.31
C LEU A 108 -5.38 -25.37 0.46
N ALA A 109 -5.35 -25.31 1.80
CA ALA A 109 -5.62 -26.47 2.62
C ALA A 109 -7.12 -26.82 2.69
N THR A 110 -8.00 -25.83 2.54
CA THR A 110 -9.44 -26.05 2.75
C THR A 110 -10.24 -26.15 1.46
N LEU A 111 -9.78 -25.53 0.37
CA LEU A 111 -10.49 -25.67 -0.90
C LEU A 111 -10.30 -27.07 -1.45
N PRO A 112 -11.32 -27.61 -2.14
CA PRO A 112 -11.21 -28.98 -2.66
C PRO A 112 -10.00 -29.13 -3.58
N ALA A 113 -9.27 -30.25 -3.42
CA ALA A 113 -8.04 -30.47 -4.17
C ALA A 113 -8.28 -30.56 -5.67
N ASP A 114 -9.49 -30.99 -6.08
CA ASP A 114 -9.84 -31.12 -7.49
C ASP A 114 -10.48 -29.89 -8.08
N PHE A 115 -10.60 -28.82 -7.30
CA PHE A 115 -11.20 -27.57 -7.80
C PHE A 115 -10.22 -26.89 -8.76
N THR A 116 -10.65 -26.68 -10.00
CA THR A 116 -9.79 -26.16 -11.05
C THR A 116 -9.16 -24.82 -10.70
N TRP A 117 -9.96 -23.95 -10.04
CA TRP A 117 -9.52 -22.59 -9.71
C TRP A 117 -8.99 -22.47 -8.29
N ARG A 118 -8.56 -23.57 -7.70
CA ARG A 118 -8.12 -23.60 -6.30
C ARG A 118 -6.97 -22.63 -6.04
N VAL A 119 -5.92 -22.70 -6.86
CA VAL A 119 -4.75 -21.85 -6.65
C VAL A 119 -5.09 -20.39 -6.88
N ALA A 120 -5.81 -20.09 -7.95
CA ALA A 120 -6.19 -18.70 -8.25
C ALA A 120 -7.11 -18.14 -7.19
N SER A 121 -8.08 -18.94 -6.72
CA SER A 121 -9.00 -18.48 -5.68
C SER A 121 -8.28 -18.20 -4.38
N ALA A 122 -7.37 -19.10 -3.99
CA ALA A 122 -6.59 -18.90 -2.78
C ALA A 122 -5.79 -17.61 -2.86
N TRP A 123 -5.15 -17.38 -4.00
CA TRP A 123 -4.33 -16.19 -4.20
C TRP A 123 -5.19 -14.91 -4.13
N ILE A 124 -6.34 -14.93 -4.80
CA ILE A 124 -7.20 -13.75 -4.82
C ILE A 124 -7.72 -13.42 -3.43
N ILE A 125 -8.16 -14.45 -2.69
CA ILE A 125 -8.67 -14.23 -1.34
C ILE A 125 -7.57 -13.71 -0.42
N ALA A 126 -6.38 -14.30 -0.50
CA ALA A 126 -5.26 -13.86 0.33
C ALA A 126 -4.85 -12.43 -0.01
N GLN A 127 -4.73 -12.13 -1.29
CA GLN A 127 -4.33 -10.80 -1.74
C GLN A 127 -5.39 -9.77 -1.38
N GLY A 128 -6.66 -10.11 -1.57
CA GLY A 128 -7.76 -9.21 -1.23
C GLY A 128 -7.81 -8.92 0.26
N THR A 129 -7.62 -9.93 1.08
CA THR A 129 -7.63 -9.76 2.54
C THR A 129 -6.50 -8.83 2.97
N ALA A 130 -5.28 -9.10 2.51
CA ALA A 130 -4.14 -8.27 2.89
C ALA A 130 -4.32 -6.84 2.39
N THR A 131 -4.81 -6.68 1.16
CA THR A 131 -5.02 -5.36 0.57
C THR A 131 -6.06 -4.57 1.36
N ALA A 132 -7.17 -5.23 1.75
CA ALA A 132 -8.21 -4.57 2.53
C ALA A 132 -7.68 -4.11 3.88
N ILE A 133 -6.90 -4.97 4.56
CA ILE A 133 -6.31 -4.61 5.83
C ILE A 133 -5.34 -3.43 5.66
N ASN A 134 -4.51 -3.48 4.62
CA ASN A 134 -3.59 -2.39 4.36
C ASN A 134 -4.32 -1.08 4.14
N PHE A 135 -5.39 -1.09 3.34
CA PHE A 135 -6.12 0.14 3.07
C PHE A 135 -6.73 0.72 4.34
N VAL A 136 -7.41 -0.12 5.13
CA VAL A 136 -8.06 0.33 6.35
C VAL A 136 -7.03 0.90 7.33
N MET A 137 -5.93 0.20 7.52
CA MET A 137 -4.93 0.64 8.48
C MET A 137 -4.17 1.87 7.98
N LEU A 138 -3.93 1.97 6.67
CA LEU A 138 -3.29 3.17 6.15
C LEU A 138 -4.19 4.37 6.32
N LYS A 139 -5.47 4.21 6.03
CA LYS A 139 -6.39 5.34 6.08
C LYS A 139 -6.60 5.87 7.50
N TRP A 140 -6.79 4.97 8.45
CA TRP A 140 -7.23 5.39 9.77
C TRP A 140 -6.15 5.33 10.85
N VAL A 141 -4.99 4.77 10.57
CA VAL A 141 -3.92 4.68 11.56
C VAL A 141 -2.63 5.33 11.05
N VAL A 142 -2.08 4.83 9.96
CA VAL A 142 -0.75 5.28 9.50
C VAL A 142 -0.82 6.69 8.89
N PHE A 143 -1.73 6.90 7.96
CA PHE A 143 -1.89 8.18 7.26
C PHE A 143 -3.17 8.88 7.69
N ARG A 144 -3.50 8.79 8.96
CA ARG A 144 -4.75 9.41 9.40
C ARG A 144 -4.66 10.92 9.20
N GLU A 145 -5.84 11.49 8.93
CA GLU A 145 -5.92 12.91 8.59
C GLU A 145 -5.54 13.77 9.77
N ALA A 146 -4.89 14.90 9.46
CA ALA A 146 -4.55 15.87 10.48
C ALA A 146 -5.81 16.50 11.04
N ARG A 147 -5.86 16.70 12.35
CA ARG A 147 -6.94 17.41 13.01
C ARG A 147 -6.60 18.89 13.08
N ASP A 148 -7.62 19.71 12.95
CA ASP A 148 -7.46 21.16 13.05
C ASP A 148 -7.23 21.63 14.47
#